data_b6c4eea7a7c46acd03ab4e7cb1ab43b0
#
_entry.id   b6c4eea7a7c46acd03ab4e7cb1ab43b0
#
_cell.length_a   1.000
_cell.length_b   1.000
_cell.length_c   1.000
_cell.angle_alpha   90.00
_cell.angle_beta   90.00
_cell.angle_gamma   90.00
#
_symmetry.space_group_name_H-M   'P 1'
#
loop_
_entity.id
_entity.type
_entity.pdbx_description
1 polymer ?
#
loop_
_entity_poly.entity_id
_entity_poly.type
_entity_poly.pdbx_seq_one_letter_code
_entity_poly.pdbx_strand_id
1 'polypeptide(L)' 'MSQLEFNVKAKFIYTKLLPLVQEASRSDVDSLCYEASDDAETVVIHYAGGGTVHVDVTADSLVALAMDVLRKVS' A
#
# COMPACT_ATOMS: atom_id res chain seq x y z
N MET A 1 -16.04 -6.29 0.82
CA MET A 1 -15.39 -5.47 1.86
C MET A 1 -16.33 -4.39 2.35
N SER A 2 -16.39 -4.14 3.65
CA SER A 2 -17.22 -3.08 4.18
C SER A 2 -16.58 -1.71 3.94
N GLN A 3 -17.40 -0.67 3.89
CA GLN A 3 -16.93 0.70 3.75
C GLN A 3 -16.00 1.09 4.90
N LEU A 4 -16.29 0.58 6.10
CA LEU A 4 -15.46 0.86 7.27
C LEU A 4 -14.05 0.26 7.13
N GLU A 5 -13.97 -1.00 6.66
CA GLU A 5 -12.67 -1.64 6.43
C GLU A 5 -11.85 -0.92 5.37
N PHE A 6 -12.50 -0.50 4.28
CA PHE A 6 -11.84 0.28 3.25
C PHE A 6 -11.28 1.58 3.82
N ASN A 7 -12.10 2.31 4.61
CA ASN A 7 -11.68 3.60 5.17
C ASN A 7 -10.51 3.44 6.15
N VAL A 8 -10.53 2.38 6.98
CA VAL A 8 -9.46 2.12 7.94
C VAL A 8 -8.15 1.81 7.22
N LYS A 9 -8.20 0.93 6.22
CA LYS A 9 -7.00 0.56 5.46
C LYS A 9 -6.47 1.73 4.65
N ALA A 10 -7.35 2.47 3.97
CA ALA A 10 -6.93 3.63 3.19
C ALA A 10 -6.25 4.67 4.07
N LYS A 11 -6.86 4.99 5.21
CA LYS A 11 -6.29 5.96 6.14
C LYS A 11 -4.91 5.51 6.65
N PHE A 12 -4.78 4.24 7.02
CA PHE A 12 -3.50 3.67 7.45
C PHE A 12 -2.44 3.82 6.37
N ILE A 13 -2.78 3.45 5.14
CA ILE A 13 -1.83 3.49 4.02
C ILE A 13 -1.36 4.91 3.76
N TYR A 14 -2.29 5.87 3.69
CA TYR A 14 -1.95 7.24 3.31
C TYR A 14 -1.32 8.06 4.44
N THR A 15 -1.59 7.71 5.70
CA THR A 15 -1.10 8.51 6.83
C THR A 15 0.06 7.88 7.58
N LYS A 16 0.13 6.55 7.63
CA LYS A 16 1.15 5.84 8.42
C LYS A 16 2.13 5.08 7.54
N LEU A 17 1.61 4.34 6.57
CA LEU A 17 2.45 3.47 5.76
C LEU A 17 3.32 4.24 4.76
N LEU A 18 2.76 5.25 4.11
CA LEU A 18 3.49 6.01 3.09
C LEU A 18 4.83 6.58 3.61
N PRO A 19 4.88 7.24 4.78
CA PRO A 19 6.17 7.73 5.29
C PRO A 19 7.17 6.61 5.54
N LEU A 20 6.70 5.46 6.06
CA LEU A 20 7.58 4.31 6.31
C LEU A 20 8.12 3.74 5.02
N VAL A 21 7.27 3.64 4.00
CA VAL A 21 7.66 3.12 2.69
C VAL A 21 8.68 4.06 2.03
N GLN A 22 8.45 5.36 2.10
CA GLN A 22 9.37 6.34 1.54
C GLN A 22 10.74 6.26 2.20
N GLU A 23 10.79 6.00 3.49
CA GLU A 23 12.05 5.89 4.23
C GLU A 23 12.76 4.56 3.94
N ALA A 24 12.00 3.47 3.78
CA ALA A 24 12.56 2.14 3.56
C ALA A 24 12.99 1.88 2.13
N SER A 25 12.41 2.59 1.16
CA SER A 25 12.64 2.34 -0.25
C SER A 25 13.99 2.88 -0.70
N ARG A 26 14.66 2.12 -1.59
CA ARG A 26 15.90 2.56 -2.24
C ARG A 26 15.63 3.53 -3.38
N SER A 27 14.40 3.53 -3.89
CA SER A 27 13.97 4.43 -4.96
C SER A 27 12.94 5.38 -4.39
N ASP A 28 12.84 6.59 -4.94
CA ASP A 28 11.87 7.57 -4.46
C ASP A 28 10.46 7.11 -4.73
N VAL A 29 9.71 6.88 -3.67
CA VAL A 29 8.29 6.56 -3.74
C VAL A 29 7.51 7.87 -3.67
N ASP A 30 6.71 8.11 -4.71
CA ASP A 30 5.90 9.33 -4.78
C ASP A 30 4.61 9.20 -3.98
N SER A 31 3.91 8.08 -4.18
CA SER A 31 2.62 7.87 -3.50
C SER A 31 2.26 6.40 -3.48
N LEU A 32 1.25 6.09 -2.67
CA LEU A 32 0.60 4.79 -2.65
C LEU A 32 -0.86 4.97 -3.00
N CYS A 33 -1.45 3.99 -3.68
CA CYS A 33 -2.87 3.98 -3.97
C CYS A 33 -3.44 2.64 -3.52
N TYR A 34 -4.54 2.68 -2.75
CA TYR A 34 -5.21 1.48 -2.30
C TYR A 34 -6.46 1.25 -3.15
N GLU A 35 -6.53 0.11 -3.79
CA GLU A 35 -7.65 -0.28 -4.64
C GLU A 35 -8.27 -1.55 -4.08
N ALA A 36 -9.58 -1.58 -3.93
CA ALA A 36 -10.30 -2.74 -3.41
C ALA A 36 -11.52 -3.04 -4.27
N SER A 37 -11.73 -4.32 -4.50
CA SER A 37 -12.93 -4.85 -5.17
C SER A 37 -13.51 -5.94 -4.28
N ASP A 38 -14.60 -6.58 -4.73
CA ASP A 38 -15.22 -7.64 -3.97
C ASP A 38 -14.30 -8.85 -3.77
N ASP A 39 -13.39 -9.08 -4.72
CA ASP A 39 -12.56 -10.28 -4.74
C ASP A 39 -11.09 -10.01 -4.42
N ALA A 40 -10.63 -8.77 -4.48
CA ALA A 40 -9.21 -8.50 -4.36
C ALA A 40 -8.94 -7.11 -3.78
N GLU A 41 -7.78 -7.00 -3.12
CA GLU A 41 -7.26 -5.74 -2.61
C GLU A 41 -5.83 -5.58 -3.12
N THR A 42 -5.48 -4.39 -3.58
CA THR A 42 -4.17 -4.11 -4.16
C THR A 42 -3.66 -2.76 -3.66
N VAL A 43 -2.37 -2.70 -3.32
CA VAL A 43 -1.68 -1.44 -3.10
C VAL A 43 -0.80 -1.18 -4.30
N VAL A 44 -0.96 -0.03 -4.95
CA VAL A 44 -0.14 0.38 -6.09
C VAL A 44 0.90 1.37 -5.59
N ILE A 45 2.16 1.05 -5.80
CA ILE A 45 3.28 1.90 -5.41
C ILE A 45 3.67 2.73 -6.62
N HIS A 46 3.59 4.05 -6.51
CA HIS A 46 3.97 4.98 -7.57
C HIS A 46 5.33 5.57 -7.26
N TYR A 47 6.29 5.37 -8.15
CA TYR A 47 7.64 5.90 -8.01
C TYR A 47 7.76 7.24 -8.71
N ALA A 48 8.60 8.11 -8.16
CA ALA A 48 8.81 9.45 -8.71
C ALA A 48 9.29 9.42 -10.15
N GLY A 49 9.99 8.36 -10.55
CA GLY A 49 10.47 8.18 -11.92
C GLY A 49 9.40 7.72 -12.90
N GLY A 50 8.17 7.51 -12.46
CA GLY A 50 7.06 7.12 -13.32
C GLY A 50 6.70 5.63 -13.31
N GLY A 51 7.48 4.79 -12.64
CA GLY A 51 7.19 3.36 -12.54
C GLY A 51 6.10 3.08 -11.51
N THR A 52 5.41 1.96 -11.67
CA THR A 52 4.42 1.49 -10.70
C THR A 52 4.64 0.01 -10.41
N VAL A 53 4.33 -0.39 -9.17
CA VAL A 53 4.38 -1.78 -8.73
C VAL A 53 3.08 -2.09 -7.99
N HIS A 54 2.48 -3.23 -8.30
CA HIS A 54 1.25 -3.68 -7.67
C HIS A 54 1.55 -4.73 -6.62
N VAL A 55 1.00 -4.57 -5.42
CA VAL A 55 1.16 -5.51 -4.31
C VAL A 55 -0.22 -6.06 -3.95
N ASP A 56 -0.40 -7.37 -4.07
CA ASP A 56 -1.65 -8.02 -3.68
C ASP A 56 -1.69 -8.10 -2.16
N VAL A 57 -2.69 -7.49 -1.56
CA VAL A 57 -2.89 -7.46 -0.11
C VAL A 57 -4.27 -8.00 0.26
N THR A 58 -4.85 -8.82 -0.60
CA THR A 58 -6.18 -9.40 -0.39
C THR A 58 -6.26 -10.12 0.95
N ALA A 59 -7.25 -9.76 1.75
CA ALA A 59 -7.51 -10.33 3.07
C ALA A 59 -6.39 -10.09 4.10
N ASP A 60 -5.43 -9.21 3.81
CA ASP A 60 -4.36 -8.90 4.76
C ASP A 60 -4.89 -8.06 5.94
N SER A 61 -4.35 -8.34 7.12
CA SER A 61 -4.47 -7.42 8.24
C SER A 61 -3.63 -6.16 7.96
N LEU A 62 -3.77 -5.12 8.78
CA LEU A 62 -2.94 -3.92 8.61
C LEU A 62 -1.45 -4.24 8.71
N VAL A 63 -1.07 -5.11 9.64
CA VAL A 63 0.34 -5.50 9.80
C VAL A 63 0.83 -6.29 8.60
N ALA A 64 0.06 -7.27 8.14
CA ALA A 64 0.44 -8.08 6.98
C ALA A 64 0.54 -7.22 5.73
N LEU A 65 -0.39 -6.29 5.52
CA LEU A 65 -0.38 -5.36 4.41
C LEU A 65 0.89 -4.50 4.44
N ALA A 66 1.22 -3.94 5.61
CA ALA A 66 2.41 -3.11 5.76
C ALA A 66 3.68 -3.92 5.45
N MET A 67 3.76 -5.16 5.95
CA MET A 67 4.91 -6.01 5.71
C MET A 67 5.07 -6.36 4.23
N ASP A 68 3.97 -6.68 3.56
CA ASP A 68 4.01 -7.01 2.13
C ASP A 68 4.49 -5.82 1.30
N VAL A 69 3.99 -4.63 1.59
CA VAL A 69 4.39 -3.42 0.85
C VAL A 69 5.85 -3.08 1.15
N LEU A 70 6.27 -3.11 2.41
CA LEU A 70 7.64 -2.78 2.80
C LEU A 70 8.63 -3.77 2.18
N ARG A 71 8.29 -5.06 2.15
CA ARG A 71 9.13 -6.08 1.53
C ARG A 71 9.31 -5.83 0.04
N LYS A 72 8.27 -5.31 -0.61
CA LYS A 72 8.32 -5.06 -2.05
C LYS A 72 9.24 -3.90 -2.40
N VAL A 73 9.35 -2.89 -1.54
CA VAL A 73 10.15 -1.69 -1.82
C VAL A 73 11.58 -1.78 -1.27
N SER A 74 11.83 -2.70 -0.36
CA SER A 74 13.16 -2.82 0.27
C SER A 74 14.16 -3.63 -0.57
#